data_0c04b760d1019533f14c60832a9012a6
#
_entry.id   0c04b760d1019533f14c60832a9012a6
#
_cell.length_a   1.000
_cell.length_b   1.000
_cell.length_c   1.000
_cell.angle_alpha   90.00
_cell.angle_beta   90.00
_cell.angle_gamma   90.00
#
_symmetry.space_group_name_H-M   'P 1'
#
loop_
_entity.id
_entity.type
_entity.pdbx_description
1 polymer ?
#
loop_
_entity_poly.entity_id
_entity_poly.type
_entity_poly.pdbx_seq_one_letter_code
_entity_poly.pdbx_strand_id
1 'polypeptide(L)'
;APVVRPVTLVKTIDLEAIATPLPIRGEGFVRPFRIANLASQVGGQVIGLHPAITERGIFKQGDILVRLDDSAERASLTQTIANIEGTQARLDLNSILLQRTESLRAREIASQAVLDQVRSKQAELDASLNSLKAGKKSAEVALERKIVVAPFDGAVLSKSVEIGTVVIGGQSIAEIFTQDRMELDVAVREADAALVPGLFAGAPTAASVTVQFAGKTFLWAAHVSRVAPNLDVRTRTLTVTVELDDGTAIGAQGGEILASGAPPALINSFAKVVIQGIRPKSTYPIPSTALRGGKYLWLFDNSDPDASILSIIPAELIHVDGETSYVKINPLPTQSRLITTALSTVQEGMQLRDVRDKVTTTPTASEQAEDE
;
A
#
# COMPACT_ATOMS: atom_id res chain seq x y z
N ALA A 1 12.06 34.90 -64.31
CA ALA A 1 12.82 34.95 -63.07
C ALA A 1 12.37 33.80 -62.18
N PRO A 2 13.28 33.03 -61.60
CA PRO A 2 12.89 31.98 -60.67
C PRO A 2 12.23 32.66 -59.45
N VAL A 3 11.02 32.22 -59.13
CA VAL A 3 10.32 32.64 -57.91
C VAL A 3 11.07 32.01 -56.75
N VAL A 4 11.91 32.77 -56.08
CA VAL A 4 12.55 32.34 -54.81
C VAL A 4 11.44 32.27 -53.78
N ARG A 5 10.94 31.05 -53.53
CA ARG A 5 9.99 30.79 -52.45
C ARG A 5 10.72 31.03 -51.11
N PRO A 6 10.20 31.86 -50.20
CA PRO A 6 10.84 32.07 -48.92
C PRO A 6 10.93 30.75 -48.15
N VAL A 7 12.15 30.28 -47.82
CA VAL A 7 12.38 29.09 -47.02
C VAL A 7 12.02 29.41 -45.58
N THR A 8 11.09 28.63 -45.02
CA THR A 8 10.59 28.83 -43.66
C THR A 8 11.59 28.25 -42.65
N LEU A 9 11.95 29.08 -41.67
CA LEU A 9 12.84 28.65 -40.57
C LEU A 9 12.06 27.85 -39.50
N VAL A 10 12.58 26.71 -39.10
CA VAL A 10 11.97 25.84 -38.10
C VAL A 10 12.97 25.46 -37.00
N LYS A 11 12.47 25.25 -35.79
CA LYS A 11 13.23 24.63 -34.71
C LYS A 11 12.94 23.13 -34.73
N THR A 12 13.99 22.31 -34.65
CA THR A 12 13.87 20.87 -34.66
C THR A 12 14.49 20.24 -33.39
N ILE A 13 14.04 19.05 -33.04
CA ILE A 13 14.64 18.21 -32.03
C ILE A 13 14.86 16.80 -32.61
N ASP A 14 15.90 16.15 -32.12
CA ASP A 14 16.19 14.78 -32.52
C ASP A 14 15.22 13.81 -31.82
N LEU A 15 14.82 12.76 -32.52
CA LEU A 15 13.93 11.73 -32.02
C LEU A 15 14.75 10.55 -31.54
N GLU A 16 14.80 10.33 -30.23
CA GLU A 16 15.41 9.16 -29.62
C GLU A 16 14.34 8.24 -29.05
N ALA A 17 14.44 6.94 -29.37
CA ALA A 17 13.51 5.97 -28.81
C ALA A 17 13.67 5.86 -27.30
N ILE A 18 12.55 5.71 -26.60
CA ILE A 18 12.57 5.57 -25.14
C ILE A 18 13.36 4.33 -24.71
N ALA A 19 14.36 4.54 -23.85
CA ALA A 19 15.18 3.47 -23.26
C ALA A 19 14.64 2.95 -21.93
N THR A 20 13.81 3.75 -21.24
CA THR A 20 13.26 3.45 -19.92
C THR A 20 11.79 3.02 -20.03
N PRO A 21 11.21 2.33 -19.02
CA PRO A 21 9.77 2.09 -18.94
C PRO A 21 8.96 3.38 -18.96
N LEU A 22 7.73 3.31 -19.49
CA LEU A 22 6.81 4.44 -19.45
C LEU A 22 6.47 4.81 -18.00
N PRO A 23 6.56 6.10 -17.61
CA PRO A 23 6.22 6.52 -16.25
C PRO A 23 4.70 6.68 -16.11
N ILE A 24 4.06 5.79 -15.38
CA ILE A 24 2.65 5.91 -15.04
C ILE A 24 2.55 6.65 -13.70
N ARG A 25 2.12 7.90 -13.76
CA ARG A 25 2.05 8.76 -12.57
C ARG A 25 0.70 8.68 -11.88
N GLY A 26 0.75 8.80 -10.57
CA GLY A 26 -0.40 8.94 -9.72
C GLY A 26 -0.03 9.60 -8.41
N GLU A 27 -1.01 9.82 -7.57
CA GLU A 27 -0.83 10.45 -6.26
C GLU A 27 -1.80 9.84 -5.26
N GLY A 28 -1.44 9.90 -3.98
CA GLY A 28 -2.24 9.36 -2.91
C GLY A 28 -1.70 9.75 -1.54
N PHE A 29 -2.35 9.22 -0.51
CA PHE A 29 -1.93 9.41 0.87
C PHE A 29 -1.35 8.11 1.42
N VAL A 30 -0.24 8.24 2.14
CA VAL A 30 0.38 7.12 2.84
C VAL A 30 -0.55 6.66 3.97
N ARG A 31 -0.83 5.37 4.03
CA ARG A 31 -1.61 4.74 5.07
C ARG A 31 -0.95 3.43 5.53
N PRO A 32 -1.15 3.01 6.76
CA PRO A 32 -0.66 1.70 7.18
C PRO A 32 -1.49 0.58 6.55
N PHE A 33 -0.88 -0.57 6.37
CA PHE A 33 -1.55 -1.77 5.86
C PHE A 33 -2.76 -2.18 6.71
N ARG A 34 -2.67 -2.00 8.04
CA ARG A 34 -3.76 -2.27 8.99
C ARG A 34 -3.92 -1.12 9.97
N ILE A 35 -5.16 -0.72 10.15
CA ILE A 35 -5.61 0.09 11.26
C ILE A 35 -6.68 -0.71 11.98
N ALA A 36 -6.61 -0.78 13.30
CA ALA A 36 -7.61 -1.45 14.10
C ALA A 36 -8.03 -0.58 15.28
N ASN A 37 -9.34 -0.55 15.50
CA ASN A 37 -9.89 0.05 16.70
C ASN A 37 -9.90 -0.99 17.83
N LEU A 38 -9.06 -0.77 18.82
CA LEU A 38 -8.97 -1.61 20.01
C LEU A 38 -10.13 -1.24 20.93
N ALA A 39 -11.07 -2.17 21.13
CA ALA A 39 -12.24 -1.96 21.96
C ALA A 39 -12.27 -2.96 23.14
N SER A 40 -12.87 -2.54 24.27
CA SER A 40 -13.10 -3.43 25.38
C SER A 40 -14.20 -4.44 25.06
N GLN A 41 -14.01 -5.71 25.41
CA GLN A 41 -15.04 -6.73 25.26
C GLN A 41 -16.09 -6.70 26.39
N VAL A 42 -15.71 -6.17 27.55
CA VAL A 42 -16.53 -6.14 28.77
C VAL A 42 -16.39 -4.80 29.48
N GLY A 43 -17.34 -4.48 30.35
CA GLY A 43 -17.26 -3.30 31.21
C GLY A 43 -16.27 -3.48 32.36
N GLY A 44 -15.71 -2.35 32.84
CA GLY A 44 -14.84 -2.29 34.00
C GLY A 44 -14.04 -0.99 34.08
N GLN A 45 -13.42 -0.75 35.23
CA GLN A 45 -12.50 0.37 35.39
C GLN A 45 -11.12 0.00 34.85
N VAL A 46 -10.50 0.92 34.12
CA VAL A 46 -9.11 0.76 33.67
C VAL A 46 -8.17 0.94 34.86
N ILE A 47 -7.44 -0.12 35.23
CA ILE A 47 -6.46 -0.12 36.33
C ILE A 47 -5.02 -0.11 35.85
N GLY A 48 -4.78 -0.39 34.54
CA GLY A 48 -3.44 -0.37 33.97
C GLY A 48 -3.47 -0.15 32.48
N LEU A 49 -2.50 0.64 32.00
CA LEU A 49 -2.24 0.89 30.59
C LEU A 49 -0.80 0.53 30.27
N HIS A 50 -0.57 -0.08 29.11
CA HIS A 50 0.77 -0.32 28.61
C HIS A 50 1.47 1.01 28.31
N PRO A 51 2.80 1.14 28.56
CA PRO A 51 3.55 2.36 28.22
C PRO A 51 3.34 2.84 26.79
N ALA A 52 3.25 1.92 25.82
CA ALA A 52 2.98 2.26 24.43
C ALA A 52 1.67 3.04 24.23
N ILE A 53 0.63 2.78 25.00
CA ILE A 53 -0.64 3.54 24.93
C ILE A 53 -0.45 4.93 25.54
N THR A 54 0.26 5.02 26.66
CA THR A 54 0.47 6.30 27.37
C THR A 54 1.35 7.25 26.56
N GLU A 55 2.42 6.72 25.93
CA GLU A 55 3.47 7.49 25.27
C GLU A 55 3.36 7.47 23.73
N ARG A 56 2.30 6.89 23.17
CA ARG A 56 2.15 6.61 21.72
C ARG A 56 3.33 5.82 21.16
N GLY A 57 3.71 4.77 21.89
CA GLY A 57 4.86 3.94 21.59
C GLY A 57 4.51 2.70 20.78
N ILE A 58 5.50 1.82 20.68
CA ILE A 58 5.44 0.55 19.93
C ILE A 58 5.13 -0.59 20.91
N PHE A 59 4.38 -1.59 20.41
CA PHE A 59 4.04 -2.81 21.13
C PHE A 59 4.19 -4.02 20.22
N LYS A 60 4.29 -5.22 20.82
CA LYS A 60 4.32 -6.50 20.12
C LYS A 60 2.99 -7.23 20.25
N GLN A 61 2.74 -8.14 19.31
CA GLN A 61 1.60 -9.04 19.36
C GLN A 61 1.59 -9.82 20.70
N GLY A 62 0.44 -9.84 21.36
CA GLY A 62 0.26 -10.50 22.65
C GLY A 62 0.58 -9.62 23.86
N ASP A 63 1.15 -8.43 23.68
CA ASP A 63 1.35 -7.49 24.78
C ASP A 63 0.00 -7.09 25.40
N ILE A 64 -0.03 -7.00 26.73
CA ILE A 64 -1.21 -6.55 27.46
C ILE A 64 -1.25 -5.03 27.36
N LEU A 65 -2.14 -4.52 26.51
CA LEU A 65 -2.28 -3.08 26.27
C LEU A 65 -3.12 -2.39 27.36
N VAL A 66 -4.20 -3.05 27.80
CA VAL A 66 -5.08 -2.51 28.84
C VAL A 66 -5.49 -3.61 29.81
N ARG A 67 -5.53 -3.26 31.09
CA ARG A 67 -6.05 -4.11 32.17
C ARG A 67 -7.23 -3.42 32.84
N LEU A 68 -8.35 -4.10 32.88
CA LEU A 68 -9.53 -3.69 33.64
C LEU A 68 -9.50 -4.31 35.03
N ASP A 69 -10.24 -3.71 35.96
CA ASP A 69 -10.45 -4.27 37.29
C ASP A 69 -11.13 -5.64 37.16
N ASP A 70 -10.47 -6.65 37.68
CA ASP A 70 -10.84 -8.07 37.59
C ASP A 70 -11.10 -8.68 38.99
N SER A 71 -11.20 -7.85 40.01
CA SER A 71 -11.32 -8.29 41.41
C SER A 71 -12.57 -9.16 41.65
N ALA A 72 -13.71 -8.82 41.04
CA ALA A 72 -14.96 -9.57 41.16
C ALA A 72 -14.88 -10.92 40.43
N GLU A 73 -14.29 -10.95 39.24
CA GLU A 73 -14.12 -12.17 38.44
C GLU A 73 -13.14 -13.13 39.10
N ARG A 74 -12.06 -12.63 39.72
CA ARG A 74 -11.12 -13.46 40.52
C ARG A 74 -11.80 -14.06 41.73
N ALA A 75 -12.62 -13.30 42.46
CA ALA A 75 -13.37 -13.81 43.60
C ALA A 75 -14.36 -14.89 43.17
N SER A 76 -15.10 -14.67 42.06
CA SER A 76 -16.01 -15.67 41.47
C SER A 76 -15.32 -16.97 41.05
N LEU A 77 -14.15 -16.85 40.39
CA LEU A 77 -13.34 -18.00 40.01
C LEU A 77 -12.87 -18.80 41.25
N THR A 78 -12.37 -18.08 42.27
CA THR A 78 -11.94 -18.73 43.55
C THR A 78 -13.07 -19.46 44.20
N GLN A 79 -14.27 -18.88 44.28
CA GLN A 79 -15.47 -19.51 44.82
C GLN A 79 -15.85 -20.78 44.03
N THR A 80 -15.78 -20.71 42.70
CA THR A 80 -16.09 -21.86 41.86
C THR A 80 -15.08 -22.99 42.04
N ILE A 81 -13.79 -22.67 42.20
CA ILE A 81 -12.73 -23.64 42.50
C ILE A 81 -13.00 -24.34 43.82
N ALA A 82 -13.35 -23.59 44.89
CA ALA A 82 -13.67 -24.16 46.19
C ALA A 82 -14.90 -25.09 46.13
N ASN A 83 -15.91 -24.75 45.33
CA ASN A 83 -17.08 -25.61 45.12
C ASN A 83 -16.73 -26.92 44.40
N ILE A 84 -15.81 -26.86 43.41
CA ILE A 84 -15.27 -28.04 42.71
C ILE A 84 -14.57 -28.94 43.69
N GLU A 85 -13.65 -28.39 44.51
CA GLU A 85 -12.89 -29.17 45.50
C GLU A 85 -13.82 -29.85 46.51
N GLY A 86 -14.81 -29.10 47.04
CA GLY A 86 -15.81 -29.66 47.95
C GLY A 86 -16.66 -30.77 47.32
N THR A 87 -17.03 -30.63 46.03
CA THR A 87 -17.80 -31.68 45.34
C THR A 87 -16.92 -32.88 45.00
N GLN A 88 -15.66 -32.68 44.63
CA GLN A 88 -14.68 -33.72 44.39
C GLN A 88 -14.48 -34.59 45.69
N ALA A 89 -14.31 -33.95 46.84
CA ALA A 89 -14.17 -34.66 48.12
C ALA A 89 -15.42 -35.50 48.45
N ARG A 90 -16.62 -35.02 48.15
CA ARG A 90 -17.86 -35.80 48.32
C ARG A 90 -17.91 -36.98 47.35
N LEU A 91 -17.47 -36.77 46.11
CA LEU A 91 -17.38 -37.82 45.09
C LEU A 91 -16.42 -38.94 45.54
N ASP A 92 -15.25 -38.57 46.05
CA ASP A 92 -14.23 -39.50 46.54
C ASP A 92 -14.77 -40.32 47.72
N LEU A 93 -15.45 -39.69 48.69
CA LEU A 93 -16.11 -40.38 49.78
C LEU A 93 -17.21 -41.35 49.30
N ASN A 94 -18.05 -40.90 48.33
CA ASN A 94 -19.09 -41.76 47.76
C ASN A 94 -18.49 -42.91 46.94
N SER A 95 -17.36 -42.73 46.28
CA SER A 95 -16.67 -43.78 45.53
C SER A 95 -16.18 -44.92 46.48
N ILE A 96 -15.65 -44.56 47.66
CA ILE A 96 -15.24 -45.48 48.68
C ILE A 96 -16.48 -46.25 49.23
N LEU A 97 -17.61 -45.53 49.45
CA LEU A 97 -18.86 -46.15 49.89
C LEU A 97 -19.42 -47.10 48.83
N LEU A 98 -19.35 -46.68 47.52
CA LEU A 98 -19.77 -47.54 46.40
C LEU A 98 -18.97 -48.83 46.37
N GLN A 99 -17.64 -48.75 46.41
CA GLN A 99 -16.77 -49.95 46.44
C GLN A 99 -17.06 -50.87 47.62
N ARG A 100 -17.28 -50.28 48.81
CA ARG A 100 -17.67 -51.10 50.01
C ARG A 100 -19.01 -51.74 49.78
N THR A 101 -20.03 -51.04 49.32
CA THR A 101 -21.37 -51.54 49.09
C THR A 101 -21.40 -52.65 48.04
N GLU A 102 -20.62 -52.51 46.96
CA GLU A 102 -20.45 -53.51 45.91
C GLU A 102 -19.84 -54.82 46.51
N SER A 103 -18.81 -54.69 47.37
CA SER A 103 -18.20 -55.86 48.06
C SER A 103 -19.15 -56.56 49.03
N LEU A 104 -19.98 -55.79 49.75
CA LEU A 104 -21.01 -56.32 50.62
C LEU A 104 -22.15 -57.00 49.84
N ARG A 105 -22.53 -56.45 48.71
CA ARG A 105 -23.53 -57.00 47.79
C ARG A 105 -23.06 -58.35 47.22
N ALA A 106 -21.78 -58.46 46.84
CA ALA A 106 -21.17 -59.64 46.32
C ALA A 106 -21.20 -60.83 47.40
N ARG A 107 -21.27 -60.44 48.68
CA ARG A 107 -21.42 -61.36 49.80
C ARG A 107 -22.88 -61.54 50.26
N GLU A 108 -23.86 -61.04 49.49
CA GLU A 108 -25.31 -61.04 49.77
C GLU A 108 -25.73 -60.34 51.09
N ILE A 109 -24.87 -59.46 51.66
CA ILE A 109 -25.12 -58.76 52.92
C ILE A 109 -25.88 -57.44 52.65
N ALA A 110 -25.63 -56.76 51.55
CA ALA A 110 -26.33 -55.51 51.18
C ALA A 110 -27.48 -55.79 50.19
N SER A 111 -28.56 -54.96 50.24
CA SER A 111 -29.66 -55.06 49.30
C SER A 111 -29.32 -54.33 47.95
N GLN A 112 -29.99 -54.80 46.90
CA GLN A 112 -29.83 -54.12 45.56
C GLN A 112 -30.25 -52.63 45.64
N ALA A 113 -31.30 -52.34 46.38
CA ALA A 113 -31.79 -50.95 46.53
C ALA A 113 -30.75 -50.00 47.14
N VAL A 114 -29.94 -50.50 48.12
CA VAL A 114 -28.84 -49.67 48.68
C VAL A 114 -27.73 -49.46 47.69
N LEU A 115 -27.37 -50.48 46.90
CA LEU A 115 -26.35 -50.31 45.82
C LEU A 115 -26.83 -49.31 44.78
N ASP A 116 -28.08 -49.37 44.31
CA ASP A 116 -28.67 -48.48 43.32
C ASP A 116 -28.73 -47.02 43.83
N GLN A 117 -29.04 -46.86 45.15
CA GLN A 117 -29.01 -45.51 45.75
C GLN A 117 -27.61 -44.92 45.77
N VAL A 118 -26.56 -45.72 46.12
CA VAL A 118 -25.19 -45.20 46.14
C VAL A 118 -24.68 -44.88 44.69
N ARG A 119 -25.07 -45.73 43.72
CA ARG A 119 -24.79 -45.49 42.30
C ARG A 119 -25.47 -44.23 41.78
N SER A 120 -26.75 -44.01 42.11
CA SER A 120 -27.47 -42.82 41.77
C SER A 120 -26.82 -41.57 42.37
N LYS A 121 -26.34 -41.66 43.62
CA LYS A 121 -25.62 -40.54 44.27
C LYS A 121 -24.26 -40.25 43.59
N GLN A 122 -23.56 -41.31 43.13
CA GLN A 122 -22.34 -41.18 42.34
C GLN A 122 -22.61 -40.38 41.05
N ALA A 123 -23.63 -40.79 40.29
CA ALA A 123 -24.01 -40.13 39.05
C ALA A 123 -24.44 -38.65 39.25
N GLU A 124 -25.18 -38.36 40.35
CA GLU A 124 -25.55 -37.01 40.72
C GLU A 124 -24.32 -36.12 41.00
N LEU A 125 -23.37 -36.65 41.80
CA LEU A 125 -22.14 -35.93 42.14
C LEU A 125 -21.24 -35.70 40.90
N ASP A 126 -21.12 -36.71 40.01
CA ASP A 126 -20.40 -36.60 38.74
C ASP A 126 -21.01 -35.52 37.84
N ALA A 127 -22.34 -35.51 37.70
CA ALA A 127 -23.06 -34.48 36.95
C ALA A 127 -22.84 -33.08 37.54
N SER A 128 -22.91 -32.96 38.89
CA SER A 128 -22.65 -31.72 39.61
C SER A 128 -21.21 -31.22 39.39
N LEU A 129 -20.23 -32.10 39.48
CA LEU A 129 -18.81 -31.80 39.24
C LEU A 129 -18.60 -31.28 37.81
N ASN A 130 -19.22 -31.92 36.82
CA ASN A 130 -19.12 -31.49 35.41
C ASN A 130 -19.75 -30.13 35.20
N SER A 131 -20.88 -29.83 35.81
CA SER A 131 -21.52 -28.52 35.79
C SER A 131 -20.62 -27.43 36.39
N LEU A 132 -20.00 -27.71 37.55
CA LEU A 132 -19.07 -26.78 38.20
C LEU A 132 -17.80 -26.54 37.36
N LYS A 133 -17.27 -27.59 36.70
CA LYS A 133 -16.14 -27.42 35.76
C LYS A 133 -16.48 -26.54 34.56
N ALA A 134 -17.70 -26.66 34.03
CA ALA A 134 -18.19 -25.77 33.00
C ALA A 134 -18.30 -24.30 33.50
N GLY A 135 -18.82 -24.12 34.75
CA GLY A 135 -18.85 -22.82 35.41
C GLY A 135 -17.46 -22.20 35.61
N LYS A 136 -16.47 -23.03 36.01
CA LYS A 136 -15.07 -22.59 36.11
C LYS A 136 -14.57 -22.04 34.77
N LYS A 137 -14.80 -22.78 33.66
CA LYS A 137 -14.39 -22.32 32.32
C LYS A 137 -15.02 -20.98 31.94
N SER A 138 -16.32 -20.79 32.28
CA SER A 138 -16.98 -19.50 32.05
C SER A 138 -16.37 -18.38 32.88
N ALA A 139 -16.00 -18.61 34.14
CA ALA A 139 -15.34 -17.62 34.99
C ALA A 139 -13.92 -17.28 34.47
N GLU A 140 -13.17 -18.28 34.00
CA GLU A 140 -11.86 -18.07 33.35
C GLU A 140 -11.96 -17.19 32.11
N VAL A 141 -12.94 -17.44 31.22
CA VAL A 141 -13.19 -16.61 30.03
C VAL A 141 -13.59 -15.18 30.41
N ALA A 142 -14.40 -15.01 31.47
CA ALA A 142 -14.76 -13.69 31.97
C ALA A 142 -13.52 -12.91 32.45
N LEU A 143 -12.60 -13.61 33.13
CA LEU A 143 -11.34 -13.04 33.60
C LEU A 143 -10.41 -12.68 32.41
N GLU A 144 -10.27 -13.56 31.42
CA GLU A 144 -9.49 -13.31 30.21
C GLU A 144 -9.96 -12.03 29.49
N ARG A 145 -11.27 -11.78 29.42
CA ARG A 145 -11.85 -10.60 28.77
C ARG A 145 -11.56 -9.28 29.49
N LYS A 146 -11.09 -9.31 30.74
CA LYS A 146 -10.62 -8.13 31.47
C LYS A 146 -9.25 -7.61 31.01
N ILE A 147 -8.58 -8.38 30.19
CA ILE A 147 -7.27 -8.06 29.62
C ILE A 147 -7.45 -7.82 28.13
N VAL A 148 -7.00 -6.67 27.65
CA VAL A 148 -7.02 -6.34 26.23
C VAL A 148 -5.60 -6.47 25.70
N VAL A 149 -5.39 -7.42 24.78
CA VAL A 149 -4.08 -7.74 24.21
C VAL A 149 -3.93 -7.20 22.79
N ALA A 150 -2.70 -6.93 22.38
CA ALA A 150 -2.35 -6.53 21.03
C ALA A 150 -2.58 -7.67 20.04
N PRO A 151 -3.37 -7.45 18.95
CA PRO A 151 -3.65 -8.48 17.97
C PRO A 151 -2.53 -8.68 16.93
N PHE A 152 -1.58 -7.73 16.82
CA PHE A 152 -0.44 -7.71 15.91
C PHE A 152 0.66 -6.77 16.44
N ASP A 153 1.85 -6.81 15.85
CA ASP A 153 2.93 -5.87 16.12
C ASP A 153 2.60 -4.49 15.53
N GLY A 154 2.78 -3.41 16.31
CA GLY A 154 2.40 -2.11 15.83
C GLY A 154 2.66 -0.97 16.79
N ALA A 155 2.01 0.16 16.52
CA ALA A 155 2.05 1.36 17.34
C ALA A 155 0.66 1.94 17.60
N VAL A 156 0.58 2.82 18.57
CA VAL A 156 -0.65 3.51 18.94
C VAL A 156 -0.78 4.81 18.15
N LEU A 157 -1.86 4.94 17.38
CA LEU A 157 -2.20 6.16 16.66
C LEU A 157 -2.90 7.17 17.57
N SER A 158 -3.90 6.72 18.31
CA SER A 158 -4.66 7.56 19.26
C SER A 158 -5.12 6.74 20.45
N LYS A 159 -5.32 7.38 21.61
CA LYS A 159 -5.93 6.78 22.81
C LYS A 159 -7.21 7.52 23.19
N SER A 160 -8.17 6.77 23.74
CA SER A 160 -9.48 7.29 24.14
C SER A 160 -9.75 7.08 25.64
N VAL A 161 -8.84 6.48 26.39
CA VAL A 161 -9.02 6.15 27.81
C VAL A 161 -7.78 6.49 28.64
N GLU A 162 -8.02 6.70 29.94
CA GLU A 162 -6.98 6.92 30.96
C GLU A 162 -7.17 5.94 32.13
N ILE A 163 -6.13 5.77 32.94
CA ILE A 163 -6.26 4.99 34.19
C ILE A 163 -7.35 5.63 35.07
N GLY A 164 -8.23 4.80 35.59
CA GLY A 164 -9.40 5.23 36.34
C GLY A 164 -10.67 5.42 35.52
N THR A 165 -10.58 5.49 34.19
CA THR A 165 -11.77 5.55 33.32
C THR A 165 -12.58 4.27 33.43
N VAL A 166 -13.91 4.39 33.53
CA VAL A 166 -14.83 3.27 33.45
C VAL A 166 -15.26 3.10 32.01
N VAL A 167 -15.02 1.92 31.44
CA VAL A 167 -15.41 1.55 30.07
C VAL A 167 -16.57 0.57 30.08
N ILE A 168 -17.34 0.55 29.01
CA ILE A 168 -18.38 -0.45 28.73
C ILE A 168 -17.95 -1.38 27.61
N GLY A 169 -18.62 -2.53 27.47
CA GLY A 169 -18.36 -3.44 26.35
C GLY A 169 -18.61 -2.78 25.01
N GLY A 170 -17.68 -2.92 24.06
CA GLY A 170 -17.70 -2.27 22.74
C GLY A 170 -17.11 -0.86 22.69
N GLN A 171 -16.76 -0.27 23.83
CA GLN A 171 -16.15 1.06 23.83
C GLN A 171 -14.73 1.04 23.30
N SER A 172 -14.42 1.99 22.41
CA SER A 172 -13.06 2.20 21.88
C SER A 172 -12.10 2.62 22.99
N ILE A 173 -10.94 2.00 23.02
CA ILE A 173 -9.84 2.24 23.94
C ILE A 173 -8.71 3.00 23.26
N ALA A 174 -8.29 2.51 22.09
CA ALA A 174 -7.21 3.09 21.31
C ALA A 174 -7.37 2.70 19.83
N GLU A 175 -6.82 3.50 18.97
CA GLU A 175 -6.60 3.16 17.56
C GLU A 175 -5.13 2.76 17.38
N ILE A 176 -4.91 1.58 16.81
CA ILE A 176 -3.59 0.98 16.63
C ILE A 176 -3.34 0.66 15.16
N PHE A 177 -2.08 0.64 14.74
CA PHE A 177 -1.70 0.37 13.35
C PHE A 177 -0.41 -0.43 13.25
N THR A 178 -0.22 -1.12 12.11
CA THR A 178 1.04 -1.81 11.77
C THR A 178 2.07 -0.81 11.26
N GLN A 179 3.32 -0.88 11.74
CA GLN A 179 4.41 0.01 11.30
C GLN A 179 5.26 -0.55 10.16
N ASP A 180 5.30 -1.86 10.03
CA ASP A 180 6.14 -2.60 9.09
C ASP A 180 5.73 -2.46 7.62
N ARG A 181 4.45 -2.16 7.37
CA ARG A 181 3.89 -2.09 6.04
C ARG A 181 3.06 -0.83 5.85
N MET A 182 3.52 0.02 4.95
CA MET A 182 2.82 1.22 4.51
C MET A 182 2.41 1.08 3.06
N GLU A 183 1.26 1.59 2.71
CA GLU A 183 0.69 1.50 1.37
C GLU A 183 0.01 2.82 0.98
N LEU A 184 -0.20 2.97 -0.32
CA LEU A 184 -0.95 4.08 -0.90
C LEU A 184 -1.97 3.55 -1.90
N ASP A 185 -3.14 4.11 -1.90
CA ASP A 185 -4.11 3.90 -2.98
C ASP A 185 -3.97 5.02 -4.00
N VAL A 186 -3.67 4.63 -5.23
CA VAL A 186 -3.40 5.52 -6.35
C VAL A 186 -4.46 5.33 -7.43
N ALA A 187 -5.09 6.42 -7.85
CA ALA A 187 -6.04 6.39 -8.96
C ALA A 187 -5.28 6.43 -10.30
N VAL A 188 -5.34 5.34 -11.06
CA VAL A 188 -4.72 5.19 -12.37
C VAL A 188 -5.81 5.16 -13.43
N ARG A 189 -5.67 5.95 -14.51
CA ARG A 189 -6.64 5.96 -15.61
C ARG A 189 -6.68 4.60 -16.31
N GLU A 190 -7.86 4.17 -16.78
CA GLU A 190 -8.06 2.90 -17.48
C GLU A 190 -7.05 2.70 -18.63
N ALA A 191 -6.81 3.75 -19.44
CA ALA A 191 -5.84 3.72 -20.53
C ALA A 191 -4.40 3.49 -20.07
N ASP A 192 -4.01 4.09 -18.95
CA ASP A 192 -2.68 3.95 -18.38
C ASP A 192 -2.51 2.60 -17.64
N ALA A 193 -3.58 2.08 -17.06
CA ALA A 193 -3.60 0.77 -16.42
C ALA A 193 -3.23 -0.37 -17.40
N ALA A 194 -3.66 -0.25 -18.66
CA ALA A 194 -3.29 -1.20 -19.71
C ALA A 194 -1.77 -1.20 -20.02
N LEU A 195 -1.06 -0.14 -19.64
CA LEU A 195 0.38 0.00 -19.85
C LEU A 195 1.21 -0.50 -18.64
N VAL A 196 0.59 -0.93 -17.55
CA VAL A 196 1.27 -1.50 -16.38
C VAL A 196 1.43 -3.01 -16.57
N PRO A 197 2.66 -3.54 -16.64
CA PRO A 197 2.87 -4.96 -16.90
C PRO A 197 2.36 -5.82 -15.74
N GLY A 198 1.60 -6.86 -16.05
CA GLY A 198 1.15 -7.83 -15.05
C GLY A 198 0.17 -7.31 -14.00
N LEU A 199 -0.43 -6.14 -14.23
CA LEU A 199 -1.31 -5.46 -13.26
C LEU A 199 -2.42 -6.38 -12.71
N PHE A 200 -3.03 -7.20 -13.56
CA PHE A 200 -4.08 -8.16 -13.17
C PHE A 200 -3.57 -9.59 -12.95
N ALA A 201 -2.28 -9.84 -13.18
CA ALA A 201 -1.67 -11.14 -12.98
C ALA A 201 -1.05 -11.30 -11.57
N GLY A 202 -1.11 -10.27 -10.72
CA GLY A 202 -0.54 -10.29 -9.37
C GLY A 202 0.99 -10.28 -9.34
N ALA A 203 1.65 -9.98 -10.45
CA ALA A 203 3.10 -9.81 -10.47
C ALA A 203 3.46 -8.43 -9.87
N PRO A 204 4.42 -8.36 -8.93
CA PRO A 204 4.86 -7.10 -8.38
C PRO A 204 5.51 -6.23 -9.45
N THR A 205 4.90 -5.10 -9.76
CA THR A 205 5.46 -4.12 -10.70
C THR A 205 6.16 -3.03 -9.89
N ALA A 206 7.42 -2.74 -10.23
CA ALA A 206 8.22 -1.76 -9.53
C ALA A 206 7.59 -0.36 -9.63
N ALA A 207 7.62 0.34 -8.52
CA ALA A 207 7.16 1.71 -8.41
C ALA A 207 8.14 2.52 -7.54
N SER A 208 8.04 3.83 -7.60
CA SER A 208 8.73 4.74 -6.70
C SER A 208 7.74 5.72 -6.09
N VAL A 209 7.91 6.00 -4.82
CA VAL A 209 7.06 6.91 -4.06
C VAL A 209 7.89 8.10 -3.60
N THR A 210 7.42 9.30 -3.93
CA THR A 210 8.08 10.56 -3.58
C THR A 210 7.22 11.34 -2.59
N VAL A 211 7.79 11.71 -1.45
CA VAL A 211 7.14 12.53 -0.43
C VAL A 211 7.99 13.75 -0.13
N GLN A 212 7.34 14.88 0.12
CA GLN A 212 8.00 16.09 0.60
C GLN A 212 7.81 16.22 2.12
N PHE A 213 8.92 16.38 2.84
CA PHE A 213 8.91 16.60 4.28
C PHE A 213 9.96 17.65 4.65
N ALA A 214 9.57 18.67 5.42
CA ALA A 214 10.44 19.76 5.87
C ALA A 214 11.25 20.43 4.73
N GLY A 215 10.64 20.61 3.55
CA GLY A 215 11.28 21.21 2.37
C GLY A 215 12.25 20.28 1.62
N LYS A 216 12.40 19.03 2.06
CA LYS A 216 13.21 18.02 1.38
C LYS A 216 12.30 16.98 0.70
N THR A 217 12.80 16.42 -0.39
CA THR A 217 12.11 15.37 -1.15
C THR A 217 12.76 14.03 -0.85
N PHE A 218 11.96 13.06 -0.43
CA PHE A 218 12.40 11.69 -0.14
C PHE A 218 11.80 10.73 -1.16
N LEU A 219 12.60 9.74 -1.56
CA LEU A 219 12.21 8.72 -2.52
C LEU A 219 12.26 7.35 -1.83
N TRP A 220 11.14 6.61 -1.88
CA TRP A 220 11.06 5.23 -1.42
C TRP A 220 10.89 4.28 -2.60
N ALA A 221 11.53 3.11 -2.52
CA ALA A 221 11.19 2.00 -3.38
C ALA A 221 9.81 1.48 -2.99
N ALA A 222 9.08 1.02 -3.98
CA ALA A 222 7.75 0.51 -3.80
C ALA A 222 7.39 -0.44 -4.94
N HIS A 223 6.32 -1.18 -4.75
CA HIS A 223 5.76 -2.03 -5.81
C HIS A 223 4.24 -2.01 -5.79
N VAL A 224 3.66 -2.30 -6.93
CA VAL A 224 2.22 -2.53 -7.04
C VAL A 224 1.88 -3.85 -6.35
N SER A 225 1.08 -3.80 -5.29
CA SER A 225 0.70 -5.00 -4.53
C SER A 225 -0.65 -5.57 -4.96
N ARG A 226 -1.61 -4.70 -5.27
CA ARG A 226 -2.96 -5.12 -5.69
C ARG A 226 -3.69 -4.04 -6.47
N VAL A 227 -4.74 -4.47 -7.16
CA VAL A 227 -5.66 -3.61 -7.90
C VAL A 227 -7.07 -3.85 -7.37
N ALA A 228 -7.81 -2.78 -7.14
CA ALA A 228 -9.21 -2.90 -6.77
C ALA A 228 -10.02 -3.48 -7.95
N PRO A 229 -10.98 -4.39 -7.70
CA PRO A 229 -11.74 -5.03 -8.76
C PRO A 229 -12.82 -4.13 -9.38
N ASN A 230 -12.91 -2.88 -8.96
CA ASN A 230 -13.91 -1.91 -9.41
C ASN A 230 -13.26 -0.73 -10.13
N LEU A 231 -13.92 -0.25 -11.16
CA LEU A 231 -13.61 0.99 -11.87
C LEU A 231 -14.49 2.11 -11.33
N ASP A 232 -13.88 3.26 -10.99
CA ASP A 232 -14.65 4.48 -10.74
C ASP A 232 -15.21 4.98 -12.07
N VAL A 233 -16.54 4.90 -12.24
CA VAL A 233 -17.23 5.24 -13.51
C VAL A 233 -17.18 6.72 -13.82
N ARG A 234 -17.08 7.58 -12.79
CA ARG A 234 -17.09 9.03 -12.95
C ARG A 234 -15.74 9.54 -13.47
N THR A 235 -14.65 9.00 -12.94
CA THR A 235 -13.27 9.40 -13.28
C THR A 235 -12.63 8.46 -14.30
N ARG A 236 -13.21 7.27 -14.54
CA ARG A 236 -12.64 6.19 -15.33
C ARG A 236 -11.25 5.78 -14.86
N THR A 237 -11.10 5.68 -13.53
CA THR A 237 -9.85 5.26 -12.90
C THR A 237 -10.01 3.95 -12.14
N LEU A 238 -8.93 3.18 -12.14
CA LEU A 238 -8.73 2.00 -11.29
C LEU A 238 -7.94 2.41 -10.06
N THR A 239 -8.31 1.90 -8.89
CA THR A 239 -7.51 2.08 -7.68
C THR A 239 -6.44 1.00 -7.64
N VAL A 240 -5.20 1.43 -7.70
CA VAL A 240 -3.99 0.60 -7.60
C VAL A 240 -3.36 0.84 -6.24
N THR A 241 -3.18 -0.22 -5.46
CA THR A 241 -2.49 -0.12 -4.17
C THR A 241 -1.00 -0.38 -4.40
N VAL A 242 -0.21 0.58 -3.99
CA VAL A 242 1.26 0.54 -4.01
C VAL A 242 1.76 0.37 -2.58
N GLU A 243 2.58 -0.64 -2.35
CA GLU A 243 3.19 -0.95 -1.06
C GLU A 243 4.63 -0.45 -1.05
N LEU A 244 5.04 0.22 0.04
CA LEU A 244 6.42 0.68 0.21
C LEU A 244 7.29 -0.50 0.65
N ASP A 245 8.45 -0.64 0.00
CA ASP A 245 9.45 -1.65 0.37
C ASP A 245 10.17 -1.16 1.65
N ASP A 246 10.14 -1.94 2.72
CA ASP A 246 10.86 -1.76 4.00
C ASP A 246 10.72 -0.40 4.71
N GLY A 247 9.85 0.50 4.25
CA GLY A 247 9.60 1.80 4.88
C GLY A 247 10.83 2.73 4.98
N THR A 248 11.96 2.37 4.36
CA THR A 248 13.19 3.17 4.33
C THR A 248 13.28 3.98 3.05
N ALA A 249 13.50 5.29 3.16
CA ALA A 249 13.72 6.15 2.01
C ALA A 249 15.04 5.78 1.30
N ILE A 250 15.00 5.61 -0.04
CA ILE A 250 16.16 5.22 -0.84
C ILE A 250 17.05 6.41 -1.20
N GLY A 251 16.53 7.63 -1.16
CA GLY A 251 17.30 8.82 -1.47
C GLY A 251 16.51 10.11 -1.34
N ALA A 252 17.22 11.23 -1.19
CA ALA A 252 16.68 12.57 -1.36
C ALA A 252 17.02 13.05 -2.79
N GLN A 253 16.10 13.71 -3.48
CA GLN A 253 16.46 14.41 -4.71
C GLN A 253 17.45 15.54 -4.35
N GLY A 254 18.69 15.41 -4.82
CA GLY A 254 19.78 16.31 -4.50
C GLY A 254 21.12 15.60 -4.28
N GLY A 255 21.18 14.27 -4.48
CA GLY A 255 22.44 13.52 -4.56
C GLY A 255 22.99 12.97 -3.24
N GLU A 256 22.36 13.17 -2.11
CA GLU A 256 22.72 12.53 -0.86
C GLU A 256 21.80 11.36 -0.54
N ILE A 257 22.36 10.16 -0.53
CA ILE A 257 21.70 8.95 -0.02
C ILE A 257 21.66 9.07 1.50
N LEU A 258 20.52 9.42 2.06
CA LEU A 258 20.34 9.45 3.51
C LEU A 258 20.08 8.04 4.04
N ALA A 259 21.15 7.27 4.21
CA ALA A 259 21.10 5.94 4.85
C ALA A 259 20.75 6.01 6.35
N SER A 260 20.69 7.19 6.96
CA SER A 260 20.30 7.35 8.37
C SER A 260 19.76 8.76 8.61
N GLY A 261 18.45 8.93 8.60
CA GLY A 261 17.78 10.20 8.92
C GLY A 261 16.58 10.55 8.05
N ALA A 262 16.17 9.69 7.11
CA ALA A 262 14.89 9.84 6.47
C ALA A 262 13.78 9.63 7.51
N PRO A 263 12.78 10.50 7.59
CA PRO A 263 11.65 10.25 8.47
C PRO A 263 10.93 8.98 7.99
N PRO A 264 10.35 8.19 8.89
CA PRO A 264 9.47 7.11 8.49
C PRO A 264 8.35 7.68 7.61
N ALA A 265 7.79 6.85 6.74
CA ALA A 265 6.64 7.23 5.93
C ALA A 265 5.47 7.60 6.89
N LEU A 266 5.21 8.90 7.04
CA LEU A 266 4.20 9.38 7.97
C LEU A 266 2.80 9.10 7.42
N ILE A 267 1.92 8.59 8.28
CA ILE A 267 0.51 8.37 7.97
C ILE A 267 -0.12 9.69 7.52
N ASN A 268 -0.95 9.64 6.47
CA ASN A 268 -1.61 10.79 5.84
C ASN A 268 -0.65 11.79 5.16
N SER A 269 0.63 11.47 4.97
CA SER A 269 1.48 12.28 4.11
C SER A 269 1.07 12.11 2.65
N PHE A 270 1.01 13.24 1.93
CA PHE A 270 0.75 13.24 0.49
C PHE A 270 1.98 12.76 -0.27
N ALA A 271 1.79 11.84 -1.18
CA ALA A 271 2.86 11.22 -1.95
C ALA A 271 2.54 11.19 -3.44
N LYS A 272 3.57 11.38 -4.26
CA LYS A 272 3.53 11.16 -5.70
C LYS A 272 4.14 9.80 -6.00
N VAL A 273 3.49 9.05 -6.88
CA VAL A 273 3.88 7.69 -7.25
C VAL A 273 4.20 7.65 -8.74
N VAL A 274 5.26 6.95 -9.09
CA VAL A 274 5.59 6.62 -10.47
C VAL A 274 5.69 5.10 -10.57
N ILE A 275 4.74 4.49 -11.26
CA ILE A 275 4.70 3.05 -11.55
C ILE A 275 5.44 2.83 -12.87
N GLN A 276 6.30 1.81 -12.95
CA GLN A 276 7.01 1.47 -14.17
C GLN A 276 6.08 0.73 -15.13
N GLY A 277 5.70 1.40 -16.21
CA GLY A 277 4.91 0.83 -17.28
C GLY A 277 5.70 -0.10 -18.20
N ILE A 278 5.05 -0.59 -19.24
CA ILE A 278 5.71 -1.33 -20.32
C ILE A 278 6.77 -0.47 -21.02
N ARG A 279 7.65 -1.14 -21.78
CA ARG A 279 8.62 -0.49 -22.68
C ARG A 279 8.24 -0.82 -24.12
N PRO A 280 7.34 -0.04 -24.75
CA PRO A 280 6.93 -0.33 -26.13
C PRO A 280 8.03 0.01 -27.11
N LYS A 281 8.20 -0.84 -28.14
CA LYS A 281 9.17 -0.61 -29.21
C LYS A 281 8.73 0.57 -30.10
N SER A 282 9.71 1.26 -30.72
CA SER A 282 9.46 2.38 -31.65
C SER A 282 8.61 3.49 -31.04
N THR A 283 8.81 3.76 -29.74
CA THR A 283 8.11 4.82 -29.01
C THR A 283 9.08 5.95 -28.68
N TYR A 284 8.63 7.19 -28.92
CA TYR A 284 9.47 8.39 -28.84
C TYR A 284 8.80 9.41 -27.91
N PRO A 285 9.51 9.96 -26.93
CA PRO A 285 9.03 11.09 -26.15
C PRO A 285 9.12 12.35 -26.98
N ILE A 286 8.03 13.08 -27.05
CA ILE A 286 7.93 14.35 -27.77
C ILE A 286 7.23 15.41 -26.90
N PRO A 287 7.49 16.71 -27.09
CA PRO A 287 6.64 17.74 -26.51
C PRO A 287 5.20 17.58 -27.01
N SER A 288 4.20 17.61 -26.11
CA SER A 288 2.80 17.41 -26.48
C SER A 288 2.31 18.42 -27.52
N THR A 289 2.92 19.63 -27.54
CA THR A 289 2.65 20.67 -28.56
C THR A 289 3.09 20.29 -29.96
N ALA A 290 3.99 19.34 -30.13
CA ALA A 290 4.45 18.87 -31.43
C ALA A 290 3.51 17.85 -32.08
N LEU A 291 2.60 17.24 -31.31
CA LEU A 291 1.58 16.31 -31.82
C LEU A 291 0.40 17.11 -32.39
N ARG A 292 0.30 17.13 -33.71
CA ARG A 292 -0.68 17.93 -34.43
C ARG A 292 -1.99 17.16 -34.61
N GLY A 293 -3.09 17.80 -34.21
CA GLY A 293 -4.41 17.14 -34.26
C GLY A 293 -4.49 15.81 -33.51
N GLY A 294 -3.56 15.57 -32.57
CA GLY A 294 -3.50 14.32 -31.80
C GLY A 294 -3.06 13.07 -32.58
N LYS A 295 -2.64 13.22 -33.84
CA LYS A 295 -2.39 12.07 -34.76
C LYS A 295 -1.20 12.26 -35.71
N TYR A 296 -0.70 13.46 -35.91
CA TYR A 296 0.31 13.73 -36.93
C TYR A 296 1.53 14.42 -36.32
N LEU A 297 2.71 14.10 -36.87
CA LEU A 297 3.96 14.77 -36.57
C LEU A 297 4.49 15.44 -37.85
N TRP A 298 5.11 16.57 -37.65
CA TRP A 298 5.83 17.26 -38.71
C TRP A 298 7.32 16.98 -38.56
N LEU A 299 7.88 16.31 -39.55
CA LEU A 299 9.30 15.98 -39.60
C LEU A 299 10.03 16.87 -40.58
N PHE A 300 11.19 17.26 -40.18
CA PHE A 300 12.21 17.86 -41.04
C PHE A 300 13.01 16.69 -41.64
N ASP A 301 12.75 16.42 -42.91
CA ASP A 301 13.43 15.36 -43.66
C ASP A 301 14.64 15.94 -44.39
N ASN A 302 15.82 15.43 -44.04
CA ASN A 302 17.10 15.81 -44.60
C ASN A 302 17.73 14.68 -45.42
N SER A 303 16.91 13.81 -46.01
CA SER A 303 17.38 12.71 -46.85
C SER A 303 17.97 13.17 -48.17
N ASP A 304 17.58 14.37 -48.65
CA ASP A 304 18.16 15.02 -49.81
C ASP A 304 19.11 16.14 -49.37
N PRO A 305 20.43 16.09 -49.73
CA PRO A 305 21.41 17.08 -49.35
C PRO A 305 21.08 18.51 -49.86
N ASP A 306 20.34 18.62 -50.95
CA ASP A 306 20.05 19.86 -51.62
C ASP A 306 18.67 20.47 -51.25
N ALA A 307 17.79 19.70 -50.59
CA ALA A 307 16.45 20.15 -50.26
C ALA A 307 15.88 19.49 -49.00
N SER A 308 16.00 20.16 -47.87
CA SER A 308 15.29 19.74 -46.66
C SER A 308 13.79 20.06 -46.78
N ILE A 309 12.95 19.08 -46.62
CA ILE A 309 11.50 19.18 -46.81
C ILE A 309 10.70 18.82 -45.55
N LEU A 310 9.47 19.31 -45.49
CA LEU A 310 8.50 18.93 -44.49
C LEU A 310 7.83 17.63 -44.90
N SER A 311 7.88 16.65 -44.01
CA SER A 311 7.15 15.37 -44.09
C SER A 311 6.10 15.27 -42.98
N ILE A 312 4.89 14.91 -43.31
CA ILE A 312 3.78 14.74 -42.36
C ILE A 312 3.54 13.25 -42.18
N ILE A 313 3.86 12.73 -41.01
CA ILE A 313 3.68 11.30 -40.71
C ILE A 313 2.60 11.07 -39.65
N PRO A 314 1.86 9.95 -39.74
CA PRO A 314 0.95 9.54 -38.69
C PRO A 314 1.75 9.02 -37.47
N ALA A 315 1.25 9.32 -36.27
CA ALA A 315 1.79 8.82 -35.02
C ALA A 315 0.64 8.37 -34.12
N GLU A 316 0.86 7.25 -33.45
CA GLU A 316 -0.09 6.72 -32.48
C GLU A 316 0.28 7.20 -31.09
N LEU A 317 -0.60 7.95 -30.43
CA LEU A 317 -0.41 8.37 -29.05
C LEU A 317 -0.58 7.19 -28.12
N ILE A 318 0.46 6.85 -27.37
CA ILE A 318 0.47 5.76 -26.39
C ILE A 318 0.18 6.26 -24.98
N HIS A 319 0.86 7.34 -24.55
CA HIS A 319 0.76 7.87 -23.20
C HIS A 319 1.09 9.37 -23.17
N VAL A 320 0.54 10.08 -22.19
CA VAL A 320 0.84 11.49 -21.93
C VAL A 320 1.27 11.66 -20.49
N ASP A 321 2.46 12.22 -20.29
CA ASP A 321 3.01 12.55 -18.98
C ASP A 321 3.35 14.05 -18.91
N GLY A 322 2.44 14.83 -18.35
CA GLY A 322 2.56 16.28 -18.29
C GLY A 322 2.66 16.91 -19.69
N GLU A 323 3.77 17.57 -19.96
CA GLU A 323 4.05 18.21 -21.26
C GLU A 323 4.66 17.26 -22.30
N THR A 324 4.94 16.01 -21.93
CA THR A 324 5.53 14.99 -22.79
C THR A 324 4.49 14.00 -23.27
N SER A 325 4.40 13.81 -24.59
CA SER A 325 3.60 12.76 -25.22
C SER A 325 4.51 11.64 -25.70
N TYR A 326 4.17 10.40 -25.39
CA TYR A 326 4.85 9.22 -25.88
C TYR A 326 4.10 8.69 -27.09
N VAL A 327 4.74 8.77 -28.25
CA VAL A 327 4.11 8.41 -29.52
C VAL A 327 4.85 7.25 -30.18
N LYS A 328 4.09 6.34 -30.77
CA LYS A 328 4.65 5.27 -31.58
C LYS A 328 4.71 5.70 -33.04
N ILE A 329 5.89 5.55 -33.62
CA ILE A 329 6.18 5.87 -35.02
C ILE A 329 6.72 4.61 -35.69
N ASN A 330 6.11 4.18 -36.78
CA ASN A 330 6.60 2.99 -37.51
C ASN A 330 6.21 3.08 -38.99
N PRO A 331 7.22 3.18 -39.92
CA PRO A 331 8.64 3.41 -39.66
C PRO A 331 8.98 4.88 -39.38
N LEU A 332 10.06 5.14 -38.62
CA LEU A 332 10.66 6.46 -38.53
C LEU A 332 11.58 6.65 -39.74
N PRO A 333 11.41 7.69 -40.59
CA PRO A 333 12.32 7.96 -41.69
C PRO A 333 13.74 8.25 -41.20
N THR A 334 14.75 7.76 -41.93
CA THR A 334 16.15 7.96 -41.61
C THR A 334 16.50 9.44 -41.76
N GLN A 335 17.32 9.99 -40.86
CA GLN A 335 17.78 11.39 -40.87
C GLN A 335 16.66 12.46 -40.69
N SER A 336 15.52 12.08 -40.14
CA SER A 336 14.44 13.00 -39.84
C SER A 336 14.51 13.56 -38.43
N ARG A 337 14.11 14.82 -38.26
CA ARG A 337 14.02 15.52 -36.97
C ARG A 337 12.60 16.04 -36.74
N LEU A 338 12.14 16.09 -35.50
CA LEU A 338 10.82 16.58 -35.18
C LEU A 338 10.77 18.10 -35.17
N ILE A 339 9.84 18.71 -35.91
CA ILE A 339 9.58 20.13 -35.91
C ILE A 339 8.72 20.54 -34.72
N THR A 340 9.23 21.42 -33.88
CA THR A 340 8.52 21.96 -32.72
C THR A 340 7.83 23.30 -32.99
N THR A 341 8.28 24.03 -34.01
CA THR A 341 7.72 25.34 -34.41
C THR A 341 6.27 25.19 -34.89
N ALA A 342 5.40 26.09 -34.43
CA ALA A 342 4.07 26.23 -35.01
C ALA A 342 4.16 26.97 -36.37
N LEU A 343 3.69 26.30 -37.41
CA LEU A 343 3.62 26.87 -38.77
C LEU A 343 2.17 27.27 -39.08
N SER A 344 1.97 28.45 -39.65
CA SER A 344 0.65 28.95 -40.02
C SER A 344 0.09 28.30 -41.30
N THR A 345 0.98 27.92 -42.21
CA THR A 345 0.64 27.23 -43.47
C THR A 345 1.55 26.01 -43.58
N VAL A 346 0.95 24.85 -43.79
CA VAL A 346 1.65 23.56 -43.86
C VAL A 346 1.22 22.83 -45.12
N GLN A 347 2.22 22.45 -45.90
CA GLN A 347 2.03 21.64 -47.11
C GLN A 347 3.14 20.58 -47.15
N GLU A 348 2.75 19.33 -47.45
CA GLU A 348 3.68 18.24 -47.65
C GLU A 348 4.73 18.59 -48.72
N GLY A 349 6.02 18.31 -48.45
CA GLY A 349 7.11 18.62 -49.34
C GLY A 349 7.55 20.12 -49.36
N MET A 350 7.03 20.94 -48.45
CA MET A 350 7.44 22.34 -48.32
C MET A 350 8.91 22.44 -47.91
N GLN A 351 9.68 23.30 -48.58
CA GLN A 351 11.09 23.55 -48.26
C GLN A 351 11.26 24.27 -46.92
N LEU A 352 12.12 23.73 -46.08
CA LEU A 352 12.40 24.21 -44.74
C LEU A 352 13.89 24.41 -44.51
N ARG A 353 14.24 25.24 -43.53
CA ARG A 353 15.62 25.36 -43.03
C ARG A 353 15.59 25.26 -41.49
N ASP A 354 16.47 24.43 -40.93
CA ASP A 354 16.65 24.39 -39.49
C ASP A 354 17.42 25.61 -38.96
N VAL A 355 16.97 26.17 -37.85
CA VAL A 355 17.68 27.28 -37.16
C VAL A 355 19.10 26.82 -36.76
N ARG A 356 19.31 25.52 -36.49
CA ARG A 356 20.62 24.95 -36.13
C ARG A 356 21.62 25.00 -37.29
N ASP A 357 21.18 24.93 -38.53
CA ASP A 357 22.04 24.94 -39.73
C ASP A 357 22.59 26.32 -40.05
N LYS A 358 22.20 27.38 -39.32
CA LYS A 358 22.67 28.75 -39.53
C LYS A 358 24.07 29.05 -38.99
N VAL A 359 24.67 28.16 -38.23
CA VAL A 359 25.95 28.42 -37.51
C VAL A 359 27.17 28.01 -38.32
N THR A 360 27.03 27.42 -39.52
CA THR A 360 28.16 26.82 -40.24
C THR A 360 28.55 27.58 -41.54
N THR A 361 28.19 28.84 -41.72
CA THR A 361 28.79 29.65 -42.79
C THR A 361 29.88 30.54 -42.22
N THR A 362 31.08 30.02 -42.16
CA THR A 362 32.33 30.79 -42.07
C THR A 362 32.42 31.66 -43.31
N PRO A 363 32.61 33.00 -43.22
CA PRO A 363 32.90 33.81 -44.39
C PRO A 363 34.32 33.46 -44.84
N THR A 364 34.45 32.94 -46.07
CA THR A 364 35.70 32.82 -46.78
C THR A 364 36.24 34.23 -46.99
N ALA A 365 37.32 34.52 -46.29
CA ALA A 365 38.15 35.66 -46.57
C ALA A 365 38.86 35.45 -47.92
N SER A 366 38.46 36.19 -48.92
CA SER A 366 39.23 36.44 -50.13
C SER A 366 39.06 37.88 -50.52
N GLU A 367 39.97 38.72 -50.01
CA GLU A 367 40.45 39.87 -50.77
C GLU A 367 41.87 40.15 -50.27
N GLN A 368 42.81 39.59 -50.99
CA GLN A 368 44.16 40.08 -51.02
C GLN A 368 44.30 41.00 -52.24
N ALA A 369 45.08 41.99 -51.99
CA ALA A 369 45.99 42.59 -52.89
C ALA A 369 45.49 43.87 -53.62
N GLU A 370 46.30 44.77 -53.40
CA GLU A 370 46.97 45.79 -54.18
C GLU A 370 46.81 47.16 -53.51
N ASP A 371 47.81 47.81 -53.02
CA ASP A 371 48.89 48.52 -53.61
C ASP A 371 49.71 49.28 -52.52
N GLU A 372 51.03 49.33 -52.79
CA GLU A 372 52.13 50.18 -52.31
C GLU A 372 52.73 49.91 -50.93
#